data_bb861cf853d278470ad02832a47a6179
#
_entry.id   bb861cf853d278470ad02832a47a6179
#
_cell.length_a   1.000
_cell.length_b   1.000
_cell.length_c   1.000
_cell.angle_alpha   90.00
_cell.angle_beta   90.00
_cell.angle_gamma   90.00
#
_symmetry.space_group_name_H-M   'P 1'
#
loop_
_entity.id
_entity.type
_entity.pdbx_description
1 polymer ?
#
loop_
_entity_poly.entity_id
_entity_poly.type
_entity_poly.pdbx_seq_one_letter_code
_entity_poly.pdbx_strand_id
1 'polypeptide(L)'
;MKRRNFLKALPAAALTLAGCGQHKTAPANTASLVFDHSYPLDYATQFSADCYEGGYVMIDIPDAGRFLVVPEGAAEVDDLPEDVVLLRQPLDHIYLVSTSVMDLFVHLDALDSIALSGTKAEGWYVEEARQAMQEGRIAYAGKYSAPDYERIYAEGCDLAVESTMIYHTPEVKEQLEELGVPVLVERSSYEGHPLGRMEWLKLYGVLLGKEDQAQERFQQTLDRLAPVLDQEGTGKTVAFFYITSNGGVNVRKPGDYISKLIGMAGGEYVFQDLGGEENALSTMNLQMEAFYAGAKDADLLIYNSAVDGGLRTLDELLEKNEVLAEFRAVQEGNVWCTGQDLFQSSMGLGDLLLDIHTVLTQEDPEPESLTYLYRLTKEG
;
A
#
# COMPACT_ATOMS: atom_id res chain seq x y z
N MET A 1 -81.37 -29.97 50.48
CA MET A 1 -81.26 -31.34 51.10
C MET A 1 -79.87 -31.85 50.87
N LYS A 2 -79.14 -31.92 51.98
CA LYS A 2 -78.42 -33.08 52.56
C LYS A 2 -77.43 -33.86 51.61
N ARG A 3 -76.20 -33.75 51.99
CA ARG A 3 -75.19 -34.78 52.39
C ARG A 3 -74.37 -35.32 51.28
N ARG A 4 -73.11 -35.70 51.37
CA ARG A 4 -72.10 -35.87 52.45
C ARG A 4 -70.78 -36.21 51.77
N ASN A 5 -69.73 -35.70 52.35
CA ASN A 5 -68.31 -36.13 52.35
C ASN A 5 -68.01 -37.54 51.87
N PHE A 6 -66.87 -37.70 51.11
CA PHE A 6 -65.90 -38.70 51.45
C PHE A 6 -64.47 -38.24 50.97
N LEU A 7 -63.64 -38.06 51.97
CA LEU A 7 -62.18 -37.99 51.81
C LEU A 7 -61.62 -39.34 51.24
N LYS A 8 -60.72 -39.33 50.34
CA LYS A 8 -59.67 -40.32 50.26
C LYS A 8 -58.37 -39.65 49.88
N ALA A 9 -57.36 -40.01 50.69
CA ALA A 9 -55.98 -39.45 50.65
C ALA A 9 -55.08 -40.11 49.56
N LEU A 10 -54.29 -39.26 48.98
CA LEU A 10 -52.88 -39.37 48.60
C LEU A 10 -52.30 -40.62 47.83
N PRO A 11 -51.30 -40.40 46.90
CA PRO A 11 -49.98 -40.03 47.35
C PRO A 11 -49.31 -38.88 46.56
N ALA A 12 -48.38 -38.23 47.26
CA ALA A 12 -47.51 -37.18 46.75
C ALA A 12 -46.49 -37.77 45.75
N ALA A 13 -46.54 -37.31 44.49
CA ALA A 13 -45.45 -37.46 43.55
C ALA A 13 -44.54 -36.27 43.66
N ALA A 14 -43.32 -36.49 44.14
CA ALA A 14 -42.29 -35.49 44.18
C ALA A 14 -41.83 -35.19 42.73
N LEU A 15 -42.20 -34.00 42.21
CA LEU A 15 -41.62 -33.40 41.02
C LEU A 15 -40.26 -32.85 41.44
N THR A 16 -39.20 -33.55 41.05
CA THR A 16 -37.83 -33.01 41.00
C THR A 16 -37.79 -31.95 39.93
N LEU A 17 -37.76 -30.69 40.32
CA LEU A 17 -37.36 -29.55 39.52
C LEU A 17 -35.90 -29.75 39.12
N ALA A 18 -35.71 -30.17 37.87
CA ALA A 18 -34.38 -30.06 37.20
C ALA A 18 -34.06 -28.59 37.15
N GLY A 19 -33.12 -28.14 37.96
CA GLY A 19 -32.53 -26.81 37.91
C GLY A 19 -31.96 -26.57 36.51
N CYS A 20 -32.46 -25.58 35.81
CA CYS A 20 -31.72 -24.96 34.72
C CYS A 20 -30.35 -24.52 35.28
N GLY A 21 -29.33 -25.27 34.91
CA GLY A 21 -27.95 -24.82 35.10
C GLY A 21 -27.81 -23.51 34.35
N GLN A 22 -27.72 -22.41 35.09
CA GLN A 22 -27.13 -21.20 34.56
C GLN A 22 -25.72 -21.59 34.11
N HIS A 23 -25.47 -21.65 32.81
CA HIS A 23 -24.12 -21.50 32.29
C HIS A 23 -23.64 -20.14 32.83
N LYS A 24 -22.86 -20.17 33.90
CA LYS A 24 -21.96 -19.08 34.22
C LYS A 24 -20.98 -19.02 33.03
N THR A 25 -21.25 -18.09 32.13
CA THR A 25 -20.18 -17.58 31.24
C THR A 25 -19.04 -17.22 32.19
N ALA A 26 -17.91 -17.85 32.01
CA ALA A 26 -16.68 -17.43 32.67
C ALA A 26 -16.55 -15.91 32.41
N PRO A 27 -16.14 -15.10 33.39
CA PRO A 27 -15.92 -13.68 33.15
C PRO A 27 -14.96 -13.60 31.94
N ALA A 28 -15.35 -12.80 30.94
CA ALA A 28 -14.45 -12.50 29.84
C ALA A 28 -13.17 -11.98 30.45
N ASN A 29 -12.04 -12.55 30.05
CA ASN A 29 -10.74 -12.11 30.49
C ASN A 29 -10.48 -10.78 29.75
N THR A 30 -10.64 -9.66 30.44
CA THR A 30 -10.46 -8.33 29.86
C THR A 30 -9.13 -7.76 30.27
N ALA A 31 -8.44 -7.12 29.32
CA ALA A 31 -7.19 -6.44 29.54
C ALA A 31 -7.40 -4.92 29.54
N SER A 32 -6.65 -4.22 30.37
CA SER A 32 -6.49 -2.78 30.25
C SER A 32 -5.21 -2.49 29.50
N LEU A 33 -5.26 -1.58 28.53
CA LEU A 33 -4.11 -1.18 27.75
C LEU A 33 -3.12 -0.39 28.63
N VAL A 34 -1.94 -0.94 28.87
CA VAL A 34 -0.82 -0.29 29.54
C VAL A 34 0.21 0.06 28.48
N PHE A 35 0.40 1.37 28.22
CA PHE A 35 1.36 1.84 27.23
C PHE A 35 2.78 1.39 27.57
N ASP A 36 3.49 0.89 26.58
CA ASP A 36 4.88 0.46 26.68
C ASP A 36 5.80 1.45 25.96
N HIS A 37 5.69 1.52 24.65
CA HIS A 37 6.48 2.44 23.80
C HIS A 37 5.78 2.76 22.50
N SER A 38 6.21 3.85 21.84
CA SER A 38 5.80 4.11 20.45
C SER A 38 6.67 3.30 19.48
N TYR A 39 6.04 2.69 18.50
CA TYR A 39 6.73 1.89 17.48
C TYR A 39 7.69 2.80 16.69
N PRO A 40 8.97 2.44 16.52
CA PRO A 40 9.96 3.31 15.90
C PRO A 40 9.74 3.44 14.38
N LEU A 41 9.49 4.67 13.94
CA LEU A 41 9.39 5.06 12.54
C LEU A 41 10.40 6.18 12.28
N ASP A 42 11.19 6.05 11.21
CA ASP A 42 12.24 7.00 10.87
C ASP A 42 11.83 7.96 9.74
N TYR A 43 10.95 7.51 8.83
CA TYR A 43 10.60 8.24 7.61
C TYR A 43 9.10 8.37 7.39
N ALA A 44 8.30 7.38 7.80
CA ALA A 44 6.86 7.39 7.61
C ALA A 44 6.20 8.45 8.49
N THR A 45 5.26 9.19 7.91
CA THR A 45 4.55 10.30 8.56
C THR A 45 3.03 10.16 8.47
N GLN A 46 2.54 9.22 7.68
CA GLN A 46 1.13 9.02 7.42
C GLN A 46 0.51 7.91 8.29
N PHE A 47 1.26 7.37 9.24
CA PHE A 47 0.74 6.56 10.34
C PHE A 47 1.64 6.68 11.55
N SER A 48 1.10 6.33 12.72
CA SER A 48 1.86 6.07 13.94
C SER A 48 1.33 4.79 14.58
N ALA A 49 2.14 4.18 15.44
CA ALA A 49 1.74 3.00 16.18
C ALA A 49 2.28 3.07 17.61
N ASP A 50 1.42 2.79 18.59
CA ASP A 50 1.77 2.71 20.00
C ASP A 50 1.61 1.27 20.48
N CYS A 51 2.67 0.74 21.07
CA CYS A 51 2.74 -0.61 21.62
C CYS A 51 2.31 -0.63 23.07
N TYR A 52 1.57 -1.64 23.48
CA TYR A 52 1.07 -1.83 24.84
C TYR A 52 1.50 -3.20 25.38
N GLU A 53 1.56 -3.33 26.71
CA GLU A 53 1.85 -4.62 27.36
C GLU A 53 0.90 -5.72 26.86
N GLY A 54 1.45 -6.91 26.61
CA GLY A 54 0.69 -8.04 26.08
C GLY A 54 0.64 -8.08 24.55
N GLY A 55 1.39 -7.21 23.86
CA GLY A 55 1.54 -7.22 22.40
C GLY A 55 0.44 -6.48 21.63
N TYR A 56 -0.45 -5.76 22.32
CA TYR A 56 -1.44 -4.94 21.63
C TYR A 56 -0.77 -3.74 20.97
N VAL A 57 -1.23 -3.35 19.79
CA VAL A 57 -0.71 -2.19 19.08
C VAL A 57 -1.86 -1.32 18.59
N MET A 58 -1.85 -0.03 18.99
CA MET A 58 -2.77 0.98 18.49
C MET A 58 -2.14 1.68 17.28
N ILE A 59 -2.72 1.50 16.12
CA ILE A 59 -2.33 2.20 14.89
C ILE A 59 -3.25 3.41 14.71
N ASP A 60 -2.66 4.56 14.41
CA ASP A 60 -3.39 5.78 14.02
C ASP A 60 -2.97 6.17 12.61
N ILE A 61 -3.94 6.25 11.69
CA ILE A 61 -3.74 6.71 10.32
C ILE A 61 -4.55 7.98 10.13
N PRO A 62 -3.92 9.17 9.99
CA PRO A 62 -4.62 10.44 9.85
C PRO A 62 -5.69 10.40 8.76
N ASP A 63 -6.89 10.87 9.05
CA ASP A 63 -8.06 10.89 8.17
C ASP A 63 -8.56 9.49 7.69
N ALA A 64 -7.96 8.40 8.18
CA ALA A 64 -8.34 7.04 7.79
C ALA A 64 -8.87 6.19 8.94
N GLY A 65 -8.44 6.48 10.19
CA GLY A 65 -8.98 5.83 11.39
C GLY A 65 -7.93 5.32 12.35
N ARG A 66 -8.43 4.77 13.47
CA ARG A 66 -7.63 4.19 14.54
C ARG A 66 -7.94 2.71 14.66
N PHE A 67 -6.91 1.88 14.76
CA PHE A 67 -7.05 0.44 14.76
C PHE A 67 -6.28 -0.15 15.93
N LEU A 68 -6.95 -0.96 16.76
CA LEU A 68 -6.28 -1.74 17.77
C LEU A 68 -6.04 -3.16 17.25
N VAL A 69 -4.79 -3.48 17.03
CA VAL A 69 -4.36 -4.85 16.72
C VAL A 69 -4.31 -5.66 18.01
N VAL A 70 -5.07 -6.73 18.05
CA VAL A 70 -5.17 -7.66 19.18
C VAL A 70 -4.44 -8.94 18.81
N PRO A 71 -3.38 -9.34 19.53
CA PRO A 71 -2.64 -10.56 19.25
C PRO A 71 -3.51 -11.81 19.34
N GLU A 72 -3.14 -12.84 18.63
CA GLU A 72 -3.82 -14.14 18.69
C GLU A 72 -3.87 -14.68 20.13
N GLY A 73 -5.07 -15.05 20.58
CA GLY A 73 -5.30 -15.60 21.91
C GLY A 73 -5.19 -14.59 23.06
N ALA A 74 -4.95 -13.30 22.77
CA ALA A 74 -4.96 -12.25 23.77
C ALA A 74 -6.37 -11.98 24.32
N ALA A 75 -6.43 -11.38 25.50
CA ALA A 75 -7.70 -11.00 26.16
C ALA A 75 -8.41 -9.88 25.39
N GLU A 76 -9.74 -9.81 25.51
CA GLU A 76 -10.47 -8.66 25.00
C GLU A 76 -10.15 -7.40 25.80
N VAL A 77 -10.23 -6.24 25.14
CA VAL A 77 -10.02 -4.94 25.79
C VAL A 77 -11.37 -4.28 25.99
N ASP A 78 -11.64 -3.89 27.25
CA ASP A 78 -12.83 -3.13 27.61
C ASP A 78 -12.60 -1.62 27.44
N ASP A 79 -13.72 -0.89 27.32
CA ASP A 79 -13.74 0.59 27.32
C ASP A 79 -12.88 1.26 26.24
N LEU A 80 -12.88 0.68 25.02
CA LEU A 80 -12.26 1.34 23.87
C LEU A 80 -13.09 2.55 23.41
N PRO A 81 -12.45 3.62 22.91
CA PRO A 81 -13.15 4.70 22.23
C PRO A 81 -13.98 4.20 21.06
N GLU A 82 -15.13 4.82 20.80
CA GLU A 82 -16.05 4.41 19.71
C GLU A 82 -15.44 4.49 18.32
N ASP A 83 -14.38 5.28 18.14
CA ASP A 83 -13.66 5.47 16.89
C ASP A 83 -12.56 4.45 16.66
N VAL A 84 -12.31 3.53 17.59
CA VAL A 84 -11.28 2.49 17.47
C VAL A 84 -11.85 1.22 16.88
N VAL A 85 -11.30 0.78 15.76
CA VAL A 85 -11.64 -0.47 15.08
C VAL A 85 -10.74 -1.59 15.59
N LEU A 86 -11.33 -2.72 16.00
CA LEU A 86 -10.58 -3.89 16.46
C LEU A 86 -10.13 -4.75 15.26
N LEU A 87 -8.86 -5.06 15.20
CA LEU A 87 -8.28 -6.03 14.28
C LEU A 87 -7.68 -7.19 15.07
N ARG A 88 -8.26 -8.37 14.95
CA ARG A 88 -7.83 -9.57 15.69
C ARG A 88 -6.94 -10.45 14.82
N GLN A 89 -5.75 -10.73 15.29
CA GLN A 89 -4.86 -11.69 14.63
C GLN A 89 -5.34 -13.14 14.90
N PRO A 90 -5.12 -14.07 13.94
CA PRO A 90 -4.50 -13.83 12.64
C PRO A 90 -5.43 -13.07 11.69
N LEU A 91 -4.87 -12.21 10.82
CA LEU A 91 -5.55 -11.63 9.67
C LEU A 91 -5.13 -12.44 8.44
N ASP A 92 -5.95 -13.39 8.01
CA ASP A 92 -5.65 -14.36 6.97
C ASP A 92 -6.70 -14.50 5.86
N HIS A 93 -7.75 -13.65 5.91
CA HIS A 93 -8.79 -13.53 4.90
C HIS A 93 -8.92 -12.07 4.41
N ILE A 94 -7.80 -11.48 3.97
CA ILE A 94 -7.74 -10.07 3.58
C ILE A 94 -8.30 -9.88 2.17
N TYR A 95 -9.17 -8.87 2.00
CA TYR A 95 -9.55 -8.31 0.70
C TYR A 95 -8.63 -7.13 0.37
N LEU A 96 -7.68 -7.34 -0.55
CA LEU A 96 -6.68 -6.35 -0.94
C LEU A 96 -7.11 -5.61 -2.21
N VAL A 97 -7.34 -4.30 -2.08
CA VAL A 97 -7.73 -3.40 -3.18
C VAL A 97 -6.60 -2.44 -3.55
N SER A 98 -5.83 -1.96 -2.56
CA SER A 98 -4.69 -1.09 -2.81
C SER A 98 -3.56 -1.85 -3.50
N THR A 99 -3.28 -1.52 -4.75
CA THR A 99 -2.30 -2.28 -5.57
C THR A 99 -0.86 -2.08 -5.11
N SER A 100 -0.52 -0.94 -4.53
CA SER A 100 0.83 -0.65 -4.00
C SER A 100 1.23 -1.50 -2.80
N VAL A 101 0.24 -2.13 -2.15
CA VAL A 101 0.45 -2.90 -0.92
C VAL A 101 0.82 -4.36 -1.20
N MET A 102 0.45 -4.90 -2.36
CA MET A 102 0.70 -6.31 -2.71
C MET A 102 2.19 -6.70 -2.54
N ASP A 103 3.08 -5.84 -2.99
CA ASP A 103 4.52 -6.01 -2.88
C ASP A 103 5.00 -6.09 -1.41
N LEU A 104 4.35 -5.36 -0.50
CA LEU A 104 4.66 -5.43 0.94
C LEU A 104 4.31 -6.79 1.53
N PHE A 105 3.19 -7.40 1.11
CA PHE A 105 2.85 -8.76 1.52
C PHE A 105 3.82 -9.81 0.98
N VAL A 106 4.30 -9.64 -0.26
CA VAL A 106 5.35 -10.50 -0.82
C VAL A 106 6.63 -10.41 0.01
N HIS A 107 7.08 -9.19 0.34
CA HIS A 107 8.29 -8.98 1.15
C HIS A 107 8.18 -9.49 2.60
N LEU A 108 6.96 -9.63 3.10
CA LEU A 108 6.69 -10.23 4.43
C LEU A 108 6.46 -11.75 4.37
N ASP A 109 6.61 -12.40 3.20
CA ASP A 109 6.22 -13.80 3.02
C ASP A 109 4.80 -14.05 3.57
N ALA A 110 3.85 -13.17 3.24
CA ALA A 110 2.49 -13.15 3.78
C ALA A 110 1.42 -13.10 2.68
N LEU A 111 1.76 -13.50 1.46
CA LEU A 111 0.82 -13.49 0.34
C LEU A 111 -0.41 -14.37 0.60
N ASP A 112 -0.24 -15.45 1.36
CA ASP A 112 -1.31 -16.38 1.73
C ASP A 112 -2.33 -15.77 2.73
N SER A 113 -2.04 -14.60 3.32
CA SER A 113 -3.02 -13.85 4.11
C SER A 113 -4.06 -13.11 3.24
N ILE A 114 -3.82 -13.01 1.94
CA ILE A 114 -4.73 -12.37 0.99
C ILE A 114 -5.62 -13.44 0.36
N ALA A 115 -6.91 -13.43 0.69
CA ALA A 115 -7.90 -14.32 0.07
C ALA A 115 -8.51 -13.71 -1.19
N LEU A 116 -8.72 -12.38 -1.19
CA LEU A 116 -9.43 -11.67 -2.24
C LEU A 116 -8.63 -10.47 -2.76
N SER A 117 -8.77 -10.20 -4.05
CA SER A 117 -8.14 -9.06 -4.72
C SER A 117 -9.15 -8.16 -5.43
N GLY A 118 -8.94 -6.85 -5.31
CA GLY A 118 -9.66 -5.81 -6.06
C GLY A 118 -9.20 -5.67 -7.52
N THR A 119 -8.09 -6.32 -7.88
CA THR A 119 -7.47 -6.31 -9.20
C THR A 119 -7.49 -7.72 -9.79
N LYS A 120 -7.80 -7.84 -11.08
CA LYS A 120 -7.77 -9.13 -11.80
C LYS A 120 -6.33 -9.57 -12.05
N ALA A 121 -6.12 -10.87 -12.32
CA ALA A 121 -4.81 -11.45 -12.60
C ALA A 121 -4.04 -10.71 -13.71
N GLU A 122 -4.73 -10.29 -14.77
CA GLU A 122 -4.12 -9.57 -15.90
C GLU A 122 -3.66 -8.14 -15.55
N GLY A 123 -4.18 -7.58 -14.45
CA GLY A 123 -3.81 -6.25 -13.95
C GLY A 123 -2.65 -6.27 -12.95
N TRP A 124 -2.16 -7.45 -12.55
CA TRP A 124 -1.01 -7.57 -11.67
C TRP A 124 0.29 -7.71 -12.45
N TYR A 125 1.22 -6.82 -12.17
CA TYR A 125 2.61 -6.89 -12.62
C TYR A 125 3.53 -7.52 -11.55
N VAL A 126 3.08 -7.60 -10.29
CA VAL A 126 3.71 -8.42 -9.24
C VAL A 126 3.46 -9.89 -9.59
N GLU A 127 4.53 -10.61 -9.97
CA GLU A 127 4.42 -11.96 -10.54
C GLU A 127 3.83 -12.96 -9.54
N GLU A 128 4.23 -12.87 -8.26
CA GLU A 128 3.74 -13.73 -7.20
C GLU A 128 2.22 -13.60 -7.00
N ALA A 129 1.70 -12.37 -7.10
CA ALA A 129 0.26 -12.09 -7.01
C ALA A 129 -0.48 -12.67 -8.21
N ARG A 130 0.07 -12.48 -9.43
CA ARG A 130 -0.51 -13.02 -10.66
C ARG A 130 -0.57 -14.54 -10.63
N GLN A 131 0.52 -15.18 -10.20
CA GLN A 131 0.60 -16.62 -10.05
C GLN A 131 -0.40 -17.13 -9.01
N ALA A 132 -0.47 -16.50 -7.83
CA ALA A 132 -1.41 -16.88 -6.77
C ALA A 132 -2.87 -16.83 -7.25
N MET A 133 -3.22 -15.82 -8.06
CA MET A 133 -4.54 -15.73 -8.66
C MET A 133 -4.80 -16.79 -9.73
N GLN A 134 -3.81 -17.11 -10.56
CA GLN A 134 -3.92 -18.17 -11.57
C GLN A 134 -4.08 -19.56 -10.95
N GLU A 135 -3.44 -19.79 -9.81
CA GLU A 135 -3.54 -21.00 -9.00
C GLU A 135 -4.84 -21.06 -8.18
N GLY A 136 -5.60 -19.96 -8.12
CA GLY A 136 -6.85 -19.87 -7.35
C GLY A 136 -6.67 -19.69 -5.85
N ARG A 137 -5.46 -19.34 -5.38
CA ARG A 137 -5.21 -18.99 -3.98
C ARG A 137 -5.78 -17.62 -3.61
N ILE A 138 -5.73 -16.69 -4.55
CA ILE A 138 -6.35 -15.36 -4.44
C ILE A 138 -7.45 -15.25 -5.49
N ALA A 139 -8.65 -14.82 -5.10
CA ALA A 139 -9.77 -14.67 -6.03
C ALA A 139 -10.11 -13.19 -6.26
N TYR A 140 -10.56 -12.85 -7.48
CA TYR A 140 -11.06 -11.51 -7.76
C TYR A 140 -12.43 -11.29 -7.12
N ALA A 141 -12.58 -10.20 -6.34
CA ALA A 141 -13.83 -9.84 -5.67
C ALA A 141 -14.31 -8.42 -5.98
N GLY A 142 -14.08 -7.96 -7.20
CA GLY A 142 -14.51 -6.62 -7.62
C GLY A 142 -13.48 -5.54 -7.29
N LYS A 143 -13.66 -4.36 -7.87
CA LYS A 143 -12.79 -3.19 -7.67
C LYS A 143 -13.34 -2.28 -6.56
N TYR A 144 -12.53 -1.32 -6.07
CA TYR A 144 -12.88 -0.36 -5.03
C TYR A 144 -14.28 0.27 -5.16
N SER A 145 -14.77 0.50 -6.38
CA SER A 145 -16.08 1.15 -6.64
C SER A 145 -17.22 0.17 -6.94
N ALA A 146 -16.94 -1.12 -6.97
CA ALA A 146 -17.95 -2.16 -7.25
C ALA A 146 -17.44 -3.53 -6.73
N PRO A 147 -17.29 -3.71 -5.39
CA PRO A 147 -16.91 -4.98 -4.81
C PRO A 147 -18.03 -6.03 -4.92
N ASP A 148 -17.64 -7.28 -4.91
CA ASP A 148 -18.54 -8.42 -4.81
C ASP A 148 -18.82 -8.72 -3.33
N TYR A 149 -19.80 -8.04 -2.75
CA TYR A 149 -20.14 -8.13 -1.33
C TYR A 149 -20.54 -9.54 -0.89
N GLU A 150 -21.21 -10.32 -1.78
CA GLU A 150 -21.59 -11.69 -1.49
C GLU A 150 -20.37 -12.57 -1.31
N ARG A 151 -19.39 -12.41 -2.19
CA ARG A 151 -18.12 -13.14 -2.12
C ARG A 151 -17.31 -12.74 -0.91
N ILE A 152 -17.17 -11.43 -0.64
CA ILE A 152 -16.42 -10.90 0.50
C ILE A 152 -17.00 -11.43 1.82
N TYR A 153 -18.32 -11.41 1.95
CA TYR A 153 -19.01 -11.94 3.12
C TYR A 153 -18.88 -13.47 3.23
N ALA A 154 -19.01 -14.20 2.13
CA ALA A 154 -18.90 -15.67 2.10
C ALA A 154 -17.50 -16.16 2.43
N GLU A 155 -16.47 -15.40 2.06
CA GLU A 155 -15.06 -15.67 2.42
C GLU A 155 -14.79 -15.43 3.90
N GLY A 156 -15.61 -14.62 4.57
CA GLY A 156 -15.39 -14.23 5.96
C GLY A 156 -14.22 -13.28 6.12
N CYS A 157 -14.12 -12.28 5.21
CA CYS A 157 -13.03 -11.31 5.25
C CYS A 157 -12.91 -10.63 6.61
N ASP A 158 -11.70 -10.61 7.13
CA ASP A 158 -11.32 -10.02 8.42
C ASP A 158 -10.75 -8.60 8.30
N LEU A 159 -10.34 -8.20 7.08
CA LEU A 159 -9.86 -6.86 6.77
C LEU A 159 -10.00 -6.55 5.27
N ALA A 160 -10.52 -5.37 4.94
CA ALA A 160 -10.40 -4.78 3.61
C ALA A 160 -9.30 -3.71 3.62
N VAL A 161 -8.30 -3.84 2.75
CA VAL A 161 -7.23 -2.86 2.56
C VAL A 161 -7.51 -2.06 1.29
N GLU A 162 -8.07 -0.88 1.49
CA GLU A 162 -8.51 0.02 0.42
C GLU A 162 -7.48 1.12 0.13
N SER A 163 -7.50 1.64 -1.08
CA SER A 163 -6.75 2.86 -1.41
C SER A 163 -7.63 4.10 -1.16
N THR A 164 -7.01 5.28 -1.17
CA THR A 164 -7.73 6.56 -1.05
C THR A 164 -8.76 6.81 -2.16
N MET A 165 -8.76 6.01 -3.22
CA MET A 165 -9.82 6.02 -4.24
C MET A 165 -11.20 5.69 -3.68
N ILE A 166 -11.28 4.98 -2.54
CA ILE A 166 -12.54 4.68 -1.84
C ILE A 166 -13.30 5.95 -1.42
N TYR A 167 -12.61 7.07 -1.22
CA TYR A 167 -13.24 8.35 -0.88
C TYR A 167 -14.12 8.93 -2.01
N HIS A 168 -13.97 8.42 -3.24
CA HIS A 168 -14.88 8.76 -4.35
C HIS A 168 -16.18 7.94 -4.34
N THR A 169 -16.24 6.89 -3.53
CA THR A 169 -17.38 5.99 -3.36
C THR A 169 -17.55 5.63 -1.88
N PRO A 170 -17.81 6.61 -1.00
CA PRO A 170 -17.84 6.40 0.45
C PRO A 170 -18.90 5.36 0.87
N GLU A 171 -19.97 5.21 0.09
CA GLU A 171 -21.01 4.19 0.30
C GLU A 171 -20.47 2.77 0.26
N VAL A 172 -19.38 2.52 -0.47
CA VAL A 172 -18.74 1.20 -0.53
C VAL A 172 -18.07 0.88 0.80
N LYS A 173 -17.35 1.86 1.38
CA LYS A 173 -16.73 1.72 2.70
C LYS A 173 -17.79 1.44 3.76
N GLU A 174 -18.86 2.25 3.80
CA GLU A 174 -19.96 2.09 4.74
C GLU A 174 -20.58 0.69 4.63
N GLN A 175 -20.78 0.18 3.42
CA GLN A 175 -21.38 -1.13 3.20
C GLN A 175 -20.47 -2.29 3.62
N LEU A 176 -19.17 -2.19 3.43
CA LEU A 176 -18.20 -3.18 3.95
C LEU A 176 -18.21 -3.22 5.47
N GLU A 177 -18.24 -2.05 6.12
CA GLU A 177 -18.32 -1.92 7.57
C GLU A 177 -19.65 -2.45 8.13
N GLU A 178 -20.80 -2.21 7.45
CA GLU A 178 -22.10 -2.78 7.81
C GLU A 178 -22.12 -4.32 7.72
N LEU A 179 -21.32 -4.91 6.81
CA LEU A 179 -21.13 -6.35 6.72
C LEU A 179 -20.18 -6.91 7.80
N GLY A 180 -19.63 -6.03 8.65
CA GLY A 180 -18.69 -6.40 9.70
C GLY A 180 -17.25 -6.58 9.23
N VAL A 181 -16.91 -6.10 8.03
CA VAL A 181 -15.54 -6.11 7.50
C VAL A 181 -14.86 -4.79 7.83
N PRO A 182 -13.83 -4.76 8.69
CA PRO A 182 -13.03 -3.57 8.95
C PRO A 182 -12.41 -3.04 7.68
N VAL A 183 -12.37 -1.71 7.50
CA VAL A 183 -11.77 -1.08 6.32
C VAL A 183 -10.60 -0.21 6.74
N LEU A 184 -9.39 -0.61 6.34
CA LEU A 184 -8.19 0.18 6.47
C LEU A 184 -7.93 0.90 5.15
N VAL A 185 -7.92 2.25 5.18
CA VAL A 185 -7.57 3.05 4.01
C VAL A 185 -6.07 3.33 4.04
N GLU A 186 -5.38 2.76 3.08
CA GLU A 186 -3.94 2.85 2.92
C GLU A 186 -3.54 4.25 2.42
N ARG A 187 -2.54 4.88 3.06
CA ARG A 187 -2.11 6.25 2.78
C ARG A 187 -0.62 6.39 2.46
N SER A 188 0.09 5.30 2.16
CA SER A 188 1.50 5.37 1.78
C SER A 188 1.73 6.28 0.56
N SER A 189 0.71 6.41 -0.29
CA SER A 189 0.75 7.33 -1.43
C SER A 189 0.85 8.82 -1.03
N TYR A 190 0.51 9.17 0.22
CA TYR A 190 0.64 10.51 0.77
C TYR A 190 1.99 10.77 1.44
N GLU A 191 2.84 9.73 1.57
CA GLU A 191 4.20 9.92 2.04
C GLU A 191 5.00 10.77 1.04
N GLY A 192 5.53 11.88 1.53
CA GLY A 192 6.37 12.75 0.72
C GLY A 192 7.81 12.27 0.62
N HIS A 193 8.20 11.22 1.36
CA HIS A 193 9.56 10.65 1.34
C HIS A 193 9.51 9.21 0.79
N PRO A 194 10.39 8.84 -0.18
CA PRO A 194 10.40 7.49 -0.75
C PRO A 194 10.56 6.40 0.32
N LEU A 195 11.50 6.59 1.25
CA LEU A 195 11.73 5.64 2.34
C LEU A 195 10.53 5.55 3.30
N GLY A 196 9.76 6.64 3.48
CA GLY A 196 8.53 6.62 4.26
C GLY A 196 7.47 5.69 3.63
N ARG A 197 7.34 5.71 2.29
CA ARG A 197 6.45 4.78 1.59
C ARG A 197 6.86 3.32 1.78
N MET A 198 8.17 3.05 1.75
CA MET A 198 8.71 1.71 1.98
C MET A 198 8.55 1.28 3.44
N GLU A 199 8.63 2.21 4.38
CA GLU A 199 8.49 1.95 5.82
C GLU A 199 7.07 1.52 6.23
N TRP A 200 6.06 1.70 5.36
CA TRP A 200 4.73 1.10 5.55
C TRP A 200 4.78 -0.43 5.65
N LEU A 201 5.87 -1.07 5.21
CA LEU A 201 6.14 -2.48 5.48
C LEU A 201 6.01 -2.81 6.97
N LYS A 202 6.43 -1.88 7.86
CA LYS A 202 6.34 -2.05 9.32
C LYS A 202 4.88 -2.07 9.80
N LEU A 203 3.98 -1.26 9.20
CA LEU A 203 2.56 -1.30 9.51
C LEU A 203 1.97 -2.68 9.22
N TYR A 204 2.26 -3.24 8.05
CA TYR A 204 1.80 -4.58 7.68
C TYR A 204 2.48 -5.67 8.51
N GLY A 205 3.72 -5.46 8.94
CA GLY A 205 4.38 -6.29 9.94
C GLY A 205 3.56 -6.39 11.22
N VAL A 206 3.13 -5.25 11.76
CA VAL A 206 2.26 -5.19 12.96
C VAL A 206 0.92 -5.89 12.72
N LEU A 207 0.26 -5.64 11.59
CA LEU A 207 -1.04 -6.27 11.29
C LEU A 207 -0.95 -7.79 11.23
N LEU A 208 0.16 -8.33 10.74
CA LEU A 208 0.36 -9.76 10.47
C LEU A 208 1.17 -10.49 11.53
N GLY A 209 1.59 -9.82 12.63
CA GLY A 209 2.45 -10.40 13.66
C GLY A 209 3.85 -10.74 13.14
N LYS A 210 4.38 -9.91 12.23
CA LYS A 210 5.69 -10.09 11.56
C LYS A 210 6.58 -8.85 11.73
N GLU A 211 6.52 -8.20 12.89
CA GLU A 211 7.22 -6.95 13.18
C GLU A 211 8.74 -7.08 13.01
N ASP A 212 9.32 -8.14 13.54
CA ASP A 212 10.76 -8.41 13.45
C ASP A 212 11.20 -8.59 11.99
N GLN A 213 10.40 -9.32 11.20
CA GLN A 213 10.67 -9.53 9.78
C GLN A 213 10.57 -8.22 8.99
N ALA A 214 9.55 -7.40 9.28
CA ALA A 214 9.37 -6.10 8.65
C ALA A 214 10.56 -5.16 8.95
N GLN A 215 10.98 -5.11 10.20
CA GLN A 215 12.12 -4.31 10.63
C GLN A 215 13.42 -4.78 9.93
N GLU A 216 13.66 -6.09 9.89
CA GLU A 216 14.84 -6.65 9.24
C GLU A 216 14.84 -6.36 7.73
N ARG A 217 13.73 -6.56 7.03
CA ARG A 217 13.62 -6.30 5.58
C ARG A 217 13.80 -4.83 5.25
N PHE A 218 13.20 -3.95 6.05
CA PHE A 218 13.39 -2.50 5.88
C PHE A 218 14.84 -2.09 6.11
N GLN A 219 15.50 -2.59 7.17
CA GLN A 219 16.90 -2.32 7.44
C GLN A 219 17.82 -2.83 6.33
N GLN A 220 17.61 -4.05 5.83
CA GLN A 220 18.36 -4.58 4.68
C GLN A 220 18.25 -3.67 3.46
N THR A 221 17.08 -3.08 3.24
CA THR A 221 16.91 -2.12 2.15
C THR A 221 17.70 -0.84 2.39
N LEU A 222 17.67 -0.28 3.61
CA LEU A 222 18.47 0.90 3.95
C LEU A 222 19.97 0.64 3.79
N ASP A 223 20.46 -0.51 4.25
CA ASP A 223 21.87 -0.90 4.15
C ASP A 223 22.31 -1.01 2.68
N ARG A 224 21.44 -1.51 1.80
CA ARG A 224 21.68 -1.59 0.35
C ARG A 224 21.73 -0.20 -0.31
N LEU A 225 20.91 0.74 0.17
CA LEU A 225 20.85 2.11 -0.36
C LEU A 225 21.94 3.04 0.20
N ALA A 226 22.48 2.76 1.39
CA ALA A 226 23.43 3.61 2.08
C ALA A 226 24.63 4.04 1.19
N PRO A 227 25.27 3.17 0.38
CA PRO A 227 26.38 3.59 -0.48
C PRO A 227 26.01 4.68 -1.48
N VAL A 228 24.75 4.76 -1.91
CA VAL A 228 24.26 5.79 -2.85
C VAL A 228 23.86 7.04 -2.09
N LEU A 229 23.17 6.88 -0.96
CA LEU A 229 22.68 8.00 -0.15
C LEU A 229 23.79 8.86 0.44
N ASP A 230 24.99 8.28 0.66
CA ASP A 230 26.15 8.96 1.22
C ASP A 230 27.02 9.65 0.14
N GLN A 231 26.65 9.57 -1.15
CA GLN A 231 27.43 10.16 -2.24
C GLN A 231 27.05 11.62 -2.51
N GLU A 232 28.00 12.36 -3.03
CA GLU A 232 27.75 13.70 -3.57
C GLU A 232 26.91 13.60 -4.85
N GLY A 233 26.05 14.60 -5.09
CA GLY A 233 25.24 14.69 -6.30
C GLY A 233 26.09 14.74 -7.56
N THR A 234 25.58 14.16 -8.65
CA THR A 234 26.28 14.09 -9.94
C THR A 234 26.27 15.42 -10.70
N GLY A 235 25.37 16.33 -10.32
CA GLY A 235 25.07 17.57 -11.06
C GLY A 235 24.31 17.34 -12.36
N LYS A 236 23.92 16.11 -12.67
CA LYS A 236 23.11 15.77 -13.85
C LYS A 236 21.63 16.06 -13.60
N THR A 237 20.99 16.65 -14.58
CA THR A 237 19.59 17.02 -14.53
C THR A 237 18.67 15.94 -15.10
N VAL A 238 17.53 15.70 -14.45
CA VAL A 238 16.59 14.64 -14.80
C VAL A 238 15.18 15.19 -14.97
N ALA A 239 14.51 14.87 -16.07
CA ALA A 239 13.08 15.07 -16.25
C ALA A 239 12.36 13.72 -16.16
N PHE A 240 11.33 13.64 -15.30
CA PHE A 240 10.43 12.49 -15.16
C PHE A 240 9.03 12.88 -15.59
N PHE A 241 8.47 12.22 -16.61
CA PHE A 241 7.21 12.66 -17.22
C PHE A 241 6.47 11.52 -17.94
N TYR A 242 5.20 11.78 -18.27
CA TYR A 242 4.49 11.04 -19.31
C TYR A 242 3.60 12.00 -20.14
N ILE A 243 3.26 11.59 -21.36
CA ILE A 243 2.38 12.34 -22.25
C ILE A 243 0.96 11.80 -22.09
N THR A 244 0.03 12.70 -21.75
CA THR A 244 -1.39 12.37 -21.57
C THR A 244 -2.08 12.18 -22.93
N SER A 245 -3.22 11.50 -22.96
CA SER A 245 -4.00 11.25 -24.19
C SER A 245 -4.43 12.50 -24.92
N ASN A 246 -4.47 13.65 -24.27
CA ASN A 246 -4.79 14.95 -24.88
C ASN A 246 -3.53 15.78 -25.25
N GLY A 247 -2.34 15.16 -25.21
CA GLY A 247 -1.07 15.78 -25.61
C GLY A 247 -0.43 16.68 -24.55
N GLY A 248 -1.00 16.80 -23.35
CA GLY A 248 -0.34 17.44 -22.21
C GLY A 248 0.78 16.58 -21.65
N VAL A 249 1.73 17.21 -20.97
CA VAL A 249 2.84 16.52 -20.31
C VAL A 249 2.63 16.53 -18.81
N ASN A 250 2.43 15.37 -18.23
CA ASN A 250 2.34 15.23 -16.79
C ASN A 250 3.73 15.11 -16.18
N VAL A 251 4.03 15.97 -15.21
CA VAL A 251 5.30 16.02 -14.48
C VAL A 251 5.05 15.97 -12.98
N ARG A 252 6.09 15.65 -12.20
CA ARG A 252 6.04 15.67 -10.74
C ARG A 252 6.34 17.05 -10.20
N LYS A 253 5.70 17.43 -9.09
CA LYS A 253 6.09 18.63 -8.34
C LYS A 253 7.29 18.34 -7.44
N PRO A 254 8.01 19.37 -6.95
CA PRO A 254 9.22 19.17 -6.12
C PRO A 254 9.00 18.35 -4.84
N GLY A 255 7.81 18.48 -4.22
CA GLY A 255 7.45 17.73 -3.00
C GLY A 255 7.08 16.27 -3.22
N ASP A 256 6.91 15.83 -4.46
CA ASP A 256 6.58 14.43 -4.80
C ASP A 256 7.74 13.49 -4.49
N TYR A 257 7.41 12.26 -4.06
CA TYR A 257 8.42 11.26 -3.69
C TYR A 257 9.35 10.87 -4.83
N ILE A 258 8.90 10.90 -6.10
CA ILE A 258 9.77 10.62 -7.26
C ILE A 258 10.80 11.74 -7.44
N SER A 259 10.40 12.99 -7.28
CA SER A 259 11.34 14.13 -7.36
C SER A 259 12.42 14.04 -6.29
N LYS A 260 12.03 13.66 -5.06
CA LYS A 260 12.97 13.42 -3.96
C LYS A 260 13.85 12.19 -4.20
N LEU A 261 13.29 11.11 -4.76
CA LEU A 261 14.03 9.90 -5.11
C LEU A 261 15.12 10.19 -6.14
N ILE A 262 14.84 11.02 -7.15
CA ILE A 262 15.86 11.49 -8.11
C ILE A 262 16.99 12.23 -7.37
N GLY A 263 16.65 13.10 -6.43
CA GLY A 263 17.65 13.80 -5.61
C GLY A 263 18.49 12.84 -4.75
N MET A 264 17.85 11.85 -4.12
CA MET A 264 18.53 10.82 -3.32
C MET A 264 19.45 9.93 -4.18
N ALA A 265 19.12 9.71 -5.45
CA ALA A 265 19.95 9.00 -6.41
C ALA A 265 21.13 9.84 -6.93
N GLY A 266 21.25 11.10 -6.54
CA GLY A 266 22.31 12.03 -6.93
C GLY A 266 22.02 12.86 -8.17
N GLY A 267 20.78 12.89 -8.67
CA GLY A 267 20.34 13.74 -9.79
C GLY A 267 19.69 15.05 -9.33
N GLU A 268 19.52 15.96 -10.26
CA GLU A 268 18.77 17.22 -10.07
C GLU A 268 17.48 17.16 -10.87
N TYR A 269 16.33 17.14 -10.19
CA TYR A 269 15.04 17.19 -10.89
C TYR A 269 14.82 18.56 -11.53
N VAL A 270 14.47 18.62 -12.82
CA VAL A 270 14.43 19.90 -13.58
C VAL A 270 13.32 20.86 -13.16
N PHE A 271 12.22 20.39 -12.55
CA PHE A 271 11.07 21.21 -12.20
C PHE A 271 11.02 21.52 -10.70
N GLN A 272 12.05 22.20 -10.17
CA GLN A 272 12.15 22.59 -8.76
C GLN A 272 11.19 23.70 -8.34
N ASP A 273 10.72 24.52 -9.30
CA ASP A 273 9.91 25.72 -9.02
C ASP A 273 8.39 25.52 -9.26
N LEU A 274 7.93 24.30 -9.53
CA LEU A 274 6.54 24.01 -9.82
C LEU A 274 5.67 23.85 -8.56
N GLY A 275 5.39 24.93 -7.84
CA GLY A 275 4.41 24.99 -6.75
C GLY A 275 4.93 24.47 -5.41
N GLY A 276 4.14 24.63 -4.34
CA GLY A 276 4.58 24.42 -2.96
C GLY A 276 4.80 22.95 -2.58
N GLU A 277 5.53 22.77 -1.49
CA GLU A 277 5.87 21.47 -0.88
C GLU A 277 4.67 20.74 -0.23
N GLU A 278 3.51 21.37 -0.15
CA GLU A 278 2.40 20.98 0.73
C GLU A 278 1.59 19.76 0.29
N ASN A 279 1.84 19.18 -0.90
CA ASN A 279 1.08 18.04 -1.36
C ASN A 279 1.97 16.99 -2.03
N ALA A 280 2.26 15.90 -1.33
CA ALA A 280 3.07 14.79 -1.81
C ALA A 280 2.51 14.12 -3.09
N LEU A 281 1.20 14.12 -3.29
CA LEU A 281 0.54 13.58 -4.49
C LEU A 281 0.54 14.53 -5.67
N SER A 282 1.40 15.53 -5.70
CA SER A 282 1.28 16.57 -6.66
C SER A 282 1.99 16.27 -7.98
N THR A 283 1.19 15.94 -8.96
CA THR A 283 1.55 16.06 -10.36
C THR A 283 1.01 17.36 -10.93
N MET A 284 1.54 17.79 -12.05
CA MET A 284 1.06 18.93 -12.83
C MET A 284 1.06 18.58 -14.30
N ASN A 285 0.01 19.02 -15.01
CA ASN A 285 -0.03 18.92 -16.46
C ASN A 285 0.50 20.23 -17.05
N LEU A 286 1.55 20.14 -17.83
CA LEU A 286 2.14 21.22 -18.60
C LEU A 286 1.71 21.14 -20.07
N GLN A 287 1.70 22.28 -20.73
CA GLN A 287 1.71 22.29 -22.20
C GLN A 287 3.12 21.90 -22.69
N MET A 288 3.21 21.32 -23.89
CA MET A 288 4.50 20.88 -24.43
C MET A 288 5.54 21.99 -24.51
N GLU A 289 5.14 23.21 -24.80
CA GLU A 289 6.03 24.37 -24.85
C GLU A 289 6.66 24.69 -23.49
N ALA A 290 5.89 24.57 -22.41
CA ALA A 290 6.40 24.79 -21.05
C ALA A 290 7.33 23.63 -20.62
N PHE A 291 6.98 22.40 -20.98
CA PHE A 291 7.84 21.22 -20.75
C PHE A 291 9.15 21.35 -21.53
N TYR A 292 9.09 21.72 -22.81
CA TYR A 292 10.27 21.98 -23.64
C TYR A 292 11.18 23.03 -23.01
N ALA A 293 10.62 24.18 -22.62
CA ALA A 293 11.40 25.25 -22.00
C ALA A 293 12.12 24.82 -20.72
N GLY A 294 11.53 23.92 -19.92
CA GLY A 294 12.09 23.47 -18.64
C GLY A 294 12.98 22.23 -18.73
N ALA A 295 12.83 21.40 -19.76
CA ALA A 295 13.45 20.08 -19.81
C ALA A 295 14.29 19.79 -21.07
N LYS A 296 14.31 20.66 -22.09
CA LYS A 296 15.04 20.40 -23.36
C LYS A 296 16.55 20.19 -23.17
N ASP A 297 17.12 20.83 -22.14
CA ASP A 297 18.53 20.75 -21.81
C ASP A 297 18.84 19.73 -20.71
N ALA A 298 17.83 18.91 -20.28
CA ALA A 298 18.05 17.86 -19.30
C ALA A 298 19.06 16.82 -19.79
N ASP A 299 19.89 16.31 -18.86
CA ASP A 299 20.86 15.25 -19.15
C ASP A 299 20.18 13.90 -19.34
N LEU A 300 19.06 13.67 -18.62
CA LEU A 300 18.29 12.43 -18.66
C LEU A 300 16.80 12.73 -18.81
N LEU A 301 16.14 11.96 -19.66
CA LEU A 301 14.69 11.84 -19.71
C LEU A 301 14.27 10.46 -19.18
N ILE A 302 13.35 10.42 -18.23
CA ILE A 302 12.72 9.19 -17.75
C ILE A 302 11.23 9.26 -18.07
N TYR A 303 10.77 8.42 -18.99
CA TYR A 303 9.36 8.30 -19.33
C TYR A 303 8.65 7.34 -18.39
N ASN A 304 7.57 7.80 -17.76
CA ASN A 304 6.75 6.99 -16.86
C ASN A 304 5.73 6.19 -17.66
N SER A 305 6.05 4.97 -18.00
CA SER A 305 5.19 4.10 -18.81
C SER A 305 4.14 3.34 -18.00
N ALA A 306 4.19 3.39 -16.68
CA ALA A 306 3.22 2.72 -15.82
C ALA A 306 1.77 3.21 -16.03
N VAL A 307 1.58 4.34 -16.72
CA VAL A 307 0.28 4.98 -16.93
C VAL A 307 -0.33 4.63 -18.28
N ASP A 308 0.46 4.38 -19.32
CA ASP A 308 -0.03 4.29 -20.71
C ASP A 308 0.33 2.99 -21.46
N GLY A 309 0.75 1.95 -20.74
CA GLY A 309 0.94 0.61 -21.28
C GLY A 309 2.35 0.29 -21.78
N GLY A 310 3.30 1.19 -21.54
CA GLY A 310 4.71 0.99 -21.87
C GLY A 310 5.10 1.45 -23.27
N LEU A 311 6.37 1.83 -23.42
CA LEU A 311 7.01 2.10 -24.69
C LEU A 311 8.12 1.07 -24.91
N ARG A 312 8.39 0.72 -26.13
CA ARG A 312 9.47 -0.25 -26.50
C ARG A 312 10.62 0.45 -27.19
N THR A 313 10.31 1.48 -27.96
CA THR A 313 11.29 2.18 -28.79
C THR A 313 11.23 3.70 -28.60
N LEU A 314 12.32 4.36 -28.96
CA LEU A 314 12.40 5.80 -29.02
C LEU A 314 11.40 6.37 -30.06
N ASP A 315 11.19 5.67 -31.17
CA ASP A 315 10.27 6.11 -32.21
C ASP A 315 8.80 6.17 -31.68
N GLU A 316 8.38 5.19 -30.88
CA GLU A 316 7.07 5.24 -30.21
C GLU A 316 6.91 6.45 -29.26
N LEU A 317 8.00 6.87 -28.60
CA LEU A 317 7.99 8.10 -27.81
C LEU A 317 7.87 9.36 -28.69
N LEU A 318 8.61 9.41 -29.80
CA LEU A 318 8.59 10.53 -30.74
C LEU A 318 7.25 10.65 -31.49
N GLU A 319 6.56 9.52 -31.74
CA GLU A 319 5.18 9.53 -32.27
C GLU A 319 4.19 10.21 -31.34
N LYS A 320 4.40 10.19 -30.01
CA LYS A 320 3.56 10.93 -29.07
C LYS A 320 3.72 12.45 -29.21
N ASN A 321 4.95 12.90 -29.48
CA ASN A 321 5.23 14.32 -29.78
C ASN A 321 6.61 14.48 -30.43
N GLU A 322 6.63 14.96 -31.69
CA GLU A 322 7.85 15.12 -32.47
C GLU A 322 8.85 16.17 -31.91
N VAL A 323 8.37 17.13 -31.10
CA VAL A 323 9.21 18.13 -30.44
C VAL A 323 10.26 17.48 -29.53
N LEU A 324 9.99 16.27 -29.01
CA LEU A 324 10.95 15.54 -28.17
C LEU A 324 12.28 15.25 -28.90
N ALA A 325 12.29 15.17 -30.24
CA ALA A 325 13.51 14.99 -31.02
C ALA A 325 14.55 16.14 -30.85
N GLU A 326 14.09 17.31 -30.39
CA GLU A 326 14.95 18.47 -30.15
C GLU A 326 15.61 18.46 -28.75
N PHE A 327 15.22 17.52 -27.86
CA PHE A 327 15.77 17.43 -26.51
C PHE A 327 17.19 16.86 -26.54
N ARG A 328 18.08 17.45 -25.75
CA ARG A 328 19.47 17.01 -25.64
C ARG A 328 19.58 15.50 -25.30
N ALA A 329 18.83 15.05 -24.29
CA ALA A 329 18.86 13.64 -23.88
C ALA A 329 18.42 12.70 -25.02
N VAL A 330 17.48 13.10 -25.88
CA VAL A 330 17.07 12.32 -27.07
C VAL A 330 18.22 12.25 -28.08
N GLN A 331 18.87 13.39 -28.35
CA GLN A 331 19.99 13.46 -29.31
C GLN A 331 21.22 12.66 -28.83
N GLU A 332 21.43 12.60 -27.51
CA GLU A 332 22.54 11.86 -26.88
C GLU A 332 22.21 10.40 -26.54
N GLY A 333 20.94 9.96 -26.72
CA GLY A 333 20.50 8.60 -26.42
C GLY A 333 20.29 8.32 -24.92
N ASN A 334 20.09 9.36 -24.12
CA ASN A 334 19.87 9.28 -22.67
C ASN A 334 18.36 9.32 -22.31
N VAL A 335 17.58 8.46 -22.97
CA VAL A 335 16.15 8.36 -22.76
C VAL A 335 15.84 7.00 -22.17
N TRP A 336 15.21 7.01 -21.00
CA TRP A 336 14.89 5.83 -20.23
C TRP A 336 13.38 5.72 -20.03
N CYS A 337 12.90 4.52 -19.77
CA CYS A 337 11.49 4.25 -19.56
C CYS A 337 11.34 3.37 -18.31
N THR A 338 10.27 3.61 -17.52
CA THR A 338 9.99 2.77 -16.37
C THR A 338 9.23 1.50 -16.75
N GLY A 339 9.37 0.43 -15.98
CA GLY A 339 8.48 -0.71 -16.02
C GLY A 339 7.04 -0.34 -15.67
N GLN A 340 6.09 -1.21 -16.03
CA GLN A 340 4.66 -1.01 -15.74
C GLN A 340 4.31 -1.33 -14.28
N ASP A 341 5.16 -2.04 -13.58
CA ASP A 341 5.05 -2.48 -12.20
C ASP A 341 5.37 -1.41 -11.15
N LEU A 342 5.97 -0.28 -11.58
CA LEU A 342 6.47 0.78 -10.70
C LEU A 342 5.49 1.19 -9.57
N PHE A 343 4.19 1.28 -9.86
CA PHE A 343 3.20 1.71 -8.87
C PHE A 343 2.60 0.56 -8.05
N GLN A 344 2.98 -0.68 -8.36
CA GLN A 344 2.58 -1.86 -7.60
C GLN A 344 3.67 -2.35 -6.65
N SER A 345 4.89 -1.78 -6.75
CA SER A 345 6.09 -2.21 -6.03
C SER A 345 6.56 -1.12 -5.07
N SER A 346 6.00 -1.08 -3.86
CA SER A 346 6.38 -0.07 -2.86
C SER A 346 7.83 -0.23 -2.40
N MET A 347 8.31 -1.46 -2.16
CA MET A 347 9.71 -1.74 -1.82
C MET A 347 10.64 -1.55 -3.02
N GLY A 348 10.11 -1.75 -4.22
CA GLY A 348 10.84 -1.53 -5.47
C GLY A 348 11.31 -0.09 -5.72
N LEU A 349 10.82 0.88 -4.93
CA LEU A 349 11.36 2.25 -4.95
C LEU A 349 12.86 2.29 -4.61
N GLY A 350 13.35 1.35 -3.80
CA GLY A 350 14.77 1.20 -3.51
C GLY A 350 15.56 0.80 -4.77
N ASP A 351 15.04 -0.13 -5.55
CA ASP A 351 15.67 -0.56 -6.80
C ASP A 351 15.61 0.54 -7.87
N LEU A 352 14.49 1.26 -7.97
CA LEU A 352 14.39 2.43 -8.85
C LEU A 352 15.42 3.52 -8.48
N LEU A 353 15.67 3.74 -7.19
CA LEU A 353 16.73 4.67 -6.74
C LEU A 353 18.11 4.22 -7.25
N LEU A 354 18.41 2.93 -7.10
CA LEU A 354 19.68 2.36 -7.58
C LEU A 354 19.80 2.43 -9.11
N ASP A 355 18.70 2.16 -9.83
CA ASP A 355 18.65 2.29 -11.28
C ASP A 355 18.93 3.73 -11.74
N ILE A 356 18.25 4.71 -11.12
CA ILE A 356 18.49 6.12 -11.45
C ILE A 356 19.94 6.50 -11.14
N HIS A 357 20.50 6.08 -10.01
CA HIS A 357 21.89 6.32 -9.68
C HIS A 357 22.84 5.70 -10.74
N THR A 358 22.55 4.47 -11.16
CA THR A 358 23.32 3.76 -12.16
C THR A 358 23.35 4.50 -13.49
N VAL A 359 22.19 4.93 -14.00
CA VAL A 359 22.10 5.66 -15.28
C VAL A 359 22.64 7.09 -15.18
N LEU A 360 22.74 7.66 -13.99
CA LEU A 360 23.41 8.93 -13.76
C LEU A 360 24.92 8.82 -13.74
N THR A 361 25.48 7.70 -13.28
CA THR A 361 26.93 7.54 -13.04
C THR A 361 27.64 6.74 -14.13
N GLN A 362 26.94 5.86 -14.86
CA GLN A 362 27.48 5.04 -15.92
C GLN A 362 26.99 5.54 -17.29
N GLU A 363 27.85 5.52 -18.31
CA GLU A 363 27.48 5.95 -19.66
C GLU A 363 26.64 4.88 -20.38
N ASP A 364 26.97 3.61 -20.19
CA ASP A 364 26.31 2.47 -20.83
C ASP A 364 26.14 1.31 -19.84
N PRO A 365 25.17 1.41 -18.92
CA PRO A 365 24.92 0.34 -17.96
C PRO A 365 24.36 -0.90 -18.67
N GLU A 366 24.80 -2.08 -18.24
CA GLU A 366 24.27 -3.34 -18.72
C GLU A 366 22.77 -3.44 -18.40
N PRO A 367 21.89 -3.81 -19.36
CA PRO A 367 20.45 -3.88 -19.14
C PRO A 367 20.04 -4.76 -17.94
N GLU A 368 20.76 -5.87 -17.73
CA GLU A 368 20.52 -6.81 -16.63
C GLU A 368 20.90 -6.23 -15.25
N SER A 369 21.60 -5.10 -15.22
CA SER A 369 21.93 -4.39 -13.96
C SER A 369 20.82 -3.47 -13.48
N LEU A 370 19.75 -3.28 -14.27
CA LEU A 370 18.61 -2.42 -14.00
C LEU A 370 17.36 -3.28 -13.74
N THR A 371 16.57 -2.85 -12.78
CA THR A 371 15.33 -3.54 -12.38
C THR A 371 14.09 -2.87 -12.97
N TYR A 372 14.01 -1.55 -12.87
CA TYR A 372 12.84 -0.76 -13.26
C TYR A 372 13.06 0.14 -14.46
N LEU A 373 14.30 0.44 -14.82
CA LEU A 373 14.62 1.29 -15.96
C LEU A 373 15.14 0.50 -17.13
N TYR A 374 14.69 0.84 -18.33
CA TYR A 374 15.26 0.37 -19.58
C TYR A 374 15.44 1.53 -20.55
N ARG A 375 16.50 1.45 -21.37
CA ARG A 375 16.82 2.49 -22.35
C ARG A 375 15.91 2.40 -23.57
N LEU A 376 15.34 3.52 -24.00
CA LEU A 376 14.63 3.58 -25.29
C LEU A 376 15.66 3.79 -26.41
N THR A 377 15.73 2.85 -27.33
CA THR A 377 16.54 2.90 -28.54
C THR A 377 15.66 2.91 -29.79
N LYS A 378 16.25 3.20 -30.97
CA LYS A 378 15.50 3.18 -32.24
C LYS A 378 15.09 1.78 -32.66
N GLU A 379 15.80 0.77 -32.20
CA GLU A 379 15.61 -0.63 -32.61
C GLU A 379 14.84 -1.46 -31.55
N GLY A 380 14.56 -0.92 -30.39
CA GLY A 380 13.86 -1.61 -29.28
C GLY A 380 14.81 -2.41 -28.38
#